data_daf9c4d468bdb7c40c6887562ba66554
#
_entry.id   daf9c4d468bdb7c40c6887562ba66554
#
_cell.length_a   1.000
_cell.length_b   1.000
_cell.length_c   1.000
_cell.angle_alpha   90.00
_cell.angle_beta   90.00
_cell.angle_gamma   90.00
#
_symmetry.space_group_name_H-M   'P 1'
#
loop_
_entity.id
_entity.type
_entity.pdbx_description
1 polymer ?
#
loop_
_entity_poly.entity_id
_entity_poly.type
_entity_poly.pdbx_seq_one_letter_code
_entity_poly.pdbx_strand_id
1 'polypeptide(L)'
;KLDFSDMNGLIQMYERTTGMTVPPRQPYAGELVFTAFSGSHQDAIKKGLAGYEQHKTIWDVPYLTIDPNDIGREYREVIRVNSQSGKGGVAYLLESEFGIELPKDMQREFGPIANDIVDSLGREVSGAELKQMFWKEYIERDTPFALHHFHADGVDGVFTCRSSLVVNGKERGVTGKGNGPIAAFADALITDAGAPSFEVTTYREQSLSSGTEAAALAFIQIKTATGKLIWGAGTDTNIELASIKAVLSAVNRAM
;
A
#
# COMPACT_ATOMS: atom_id res chain seq x y z
N LYS A 1 -28.71 3.90 38.44
CA LYS A 1 -28.04 4.48 37.29
C LYS A 1 -27.17 3.41 36.69
N LEU A 2 -27.35 3.09 35.39
CA LEU A 2 -26.47 2.13 34.70
C LEU A 2 -25.14 2.82 34.39
N ASP A 3 -24.04 2.07 34.50
CA ASP A 3 -22.70 2.49 34.15
C ASP A 3 -22.25 1.76 32.90
N PHE A 4 -21.91 2.48 31.87
CA PHE A 4 -21.42 1.98 30.58
C PHE A 4 -19.95 2.36 30.31
N SER A 5 -19.25 2.87 31.33
CA SER A 5 -17.85 3.34 31.17
C SER A 5 -16.85 2.24 30.79
N ASP A 6 -17.23 0.95 30.91
CA ASP A 6 -16.43 -0.19 30.46
C ASP A 6 -17.21 -1.07 29.44
N MET A 7 -17.56 -0.47 28.31
CA MET A 7 -18.22 -1.20 27.22
C MET A 7 -17.35 -2.34 26.66
N ASN A 8 -16.03 -2.16 26.63
CA ASN A 8 -15.12 -3.21 26.14
C ASN A 8 -15.13 -4.46 27.04
N GLY A 9 -15.15 -4.28 28.36
CA GLY A 9 -15.30 -5.39 29.32
C GLY A 9 -16.63 -6.11 29.17
N LEU A 10 -17.72 -5.37 28.95
CA LEU A 10 -19.05 -5.95 28.69
C LEU A 10 -19.09 -6.77 27.39
N ILE A 11 -18.46 -6.28 26.32
CA ILE A 11 -18.34 -7.01 25.03
C ILE A 11 -17.59 -8.32 25.25
N GLN A 12 -16.41 -8.27 25.86
CA GLN A 12 -15.61 -9.46 26.12
C GLN A 12 -16.34 -10.49 27.01
N MET A 13 -17.07 -10.02 28.02
CA MET A 13 -17.88 -10.88 28.89
C MET A 13 -19.00 -11.56 28.09
N TYR A 14 -19.73 -10.80 27.27
CA TYR A 14 -20.79 -11.32 26.41
C TYR A 14 -20.25 -12.40 25.45
N GLU A 15 -19.21 -12.09 24.71
CA GLU A 15 -18.63 -13.01 23.72
C GLU A 15 -18.10 -14.30 24.36
N ARG A 16 -17.41 -14.17 25.50
CA ARG A 16 -16.90 -15.32 26.24
C ARG A 16 -18.02 -16.21 26.82
N THR A 17 -19.12 -15.60 27.29
CA THR A 17 -20.20 -16.31 27.95
C THR A 17 -21.13 -17.00 26.98
N THR A 18 -21.39 -16.35 25.85
CA THR A 18 -22.38 -16.82 24.85
C THR A 18 -21.73 -17.56 23.68
N GLY A 19 -20.44 -17.40 23.46
CA GLY A 19 -19.75 -17.86 22.23
C GLY A 19 -20.18 -17.13 20.96
N MET A 20 -20.93 -16.02 21.08
CA MET A 20 -21.39 -15.20 19.95
C MET A 20 -20.59 -13.91 19.88
N THR A 21 -20.23 -13.49 18.67
CA THR A 21 -19.59 -12.19 18.42
C THR A 21 -20.61 -11.07 18.40
N VAL A 22 -20.24 -9.89 18.93
CA VAL A 22 -21.06 -8.68 18.83
C VAL A 22 -21.09 -8.23 17.37
N PRO A 23 -22.30 -8.00 16.79
CA PRO A 23 -22.38 -7.48 15.43
C PRO A 23 -21.59 -6.18 15.25
N PRO A 24 -20.85 -6.00 14.16
CA PRO A 24 -19.97 -4.83 13.99
C PRO A 24 -20.71 -3.47 14.09
N ARG A 25 -21.99 -3.42 13.78
CA ARG A 25 -22.83 -2.20 13.85
C ARG A 25 -23.80 -2.18 15.03
N GLN A 26 -23.59 -3.08 16.03
CA GLN A 26 -24.41 -3.06 17.25
C GLN A 26 -24.27 -1.71 17.95
N PRO A 27 -25.37 -1.01 18.28
CA PRO A 27 -25.32 0.28 18.97
C PRO A 27 -24.40 0.24 20.20
N TYR A 28 -23.55 1.23 20.35
CA TYR A 28 -22.55 1.42 21.41
C TYR A 28 -21.43 0.35 21.44
N ALA A 29 -21.73 -0.91 21.19
CA ALA A 29 -20.83 -2.05 21.37
C ALA A 29 -20.08 -2.44 20.08
N GLY A 30 -20.67 -2.25 18.92
CA GLY A 30 -20.07 -2.67 17.65
C GLY A 30 -18.77 -1.95 17.33
N GLU A 31 -17.85 -2.64 16.70
CA GLU A 31 -16.53 -2.09 16.34
C GLU A 31 -16.62 -0.92 15.33
N LEU A 32 -17.70 -0.88 14.53
CA LEU A 32 -17.93 0.13 13.48
C LEU A 32 -18.81 1.31 13.91
N VAL A 33 -19.24 1.36 15.18
CA VAL A 33 -20.16 2.41 15.66
C VAL A 33 -19.50 3.78 15.68
N PHE A 34 -18.22 3.86 15.98
CA PHE A 34 -17.45 5.10 16.04
C PHE A 34 -16.45 5.19 14.88
N THR A 35 -16.87 4.77 13.68
CA THR A 35 -16.03 4.77 12.49
C THR A 35 -16.66 5.58 11.39
N ALA A 36 -15.82 6.28 10.62
CA ALA A 36 -16.25 6.95 9.40
C ALA A 36 -15.45 6.39 8.21
N PHE A 37 -16.16 6.17 7.09
CA PHE A 37 -15.59 5.55 5.89
C PHE A 37 -15.25 6.55 4.79
N SER A 38 -15.73 7.77 4.90
CA SER A 38 -15.49 8.83 3.92
C SER A 38 -14.44 9.80 4.45
N GLY A 39 -13.45 10.16 3.61
CA GLY A 39 -12.42 11.14 3.98
C GLY A 39 -12.99 12.49 4.40
N SER A 40 -14.12 12.91 3.81
CA SER A 40 -14.82 14.14 4.22
C SER A 40 -15.45 14.04 5.61
N HIS A 41 -15.99 12.86 5.97
CA HIS A 41 -16.52 12.61 7.31
C HIS A 41 -15.40 12.56 8.35
N GLN A 42 -14.28 11.94 8.03
CA GLN A 42 -13.10 11.87 8.91
C GLN A 42 -12.50 13.26 9.17
N ASP A 43 -12.37 14.08 8.12
CA ASP A 43 -11.92 15.48 8.27
C ASP A 43 -12.88 16.29 9.14
N ALA A 44 -14.20 16.10 8.98
CA ALA A 44 -15.20 16.76 9.81
C ALA A 44 -15.12 16.29 11.28
N ILE A 45 -14.97 14.99 11.54
CA ILE A 45 -14.79 14.46 12.91
C ILE A 45 -13.50 15.02 13.54
N LYS A 46 -12.39 14.99 12.81
CA LYS A 46 -11.10 15.52 13.30
C LYS A 46 -11.20 17.00 13.68
N LYS A 47 -11.84 17.82 12.84
CA LYS A 47 -12.08 19.24 13.13
C LYS A 47 -13.04 19.40 14.30
N GLY A 48 -14.10 18.60 14.38
CA GLY A 48 -15.06 18.60 15.50
C GLY A 48 -14.40 18.24 16.83
N LEU A 49 -13.57 17.19 16.88
CA LEU A 49 -12.81 16.81 18.08
C LEU A 49 -11.86 17.91 18.51
N ALA A 50 -11.12 18.51 17.57
CA ALA A 50 -10.22 19.62 17.86
C ALA A 50 -10.96 20.87 18.40
N GLY A 51 -12.14 21.14 17.85
CA GLY A 51 -13.03 22.20 18.35
C GLY A 51 -13.58 21.90 19.75
N TYR A 52 -14.09 20.70 19.96
CA TYR A 52 -14.61 20.24 21.26
C TYR A 52 -13.57 20.32 22.38
N GLU A 53 -12.33 19.92 22.12
CA GLU A 53 -11.22 20.03 23.10
C GLU A 53 -10.96 21.47 23.57
N GLN A 54 -11.31 22.48 22.79
CA GLN A 54 -11.11 23.90 23.16
C GLN A 54 -12.17 24.41 24.13
N HIS A 55 -13.41 23.93 24.10
CA HIS A 55 -14.51 24.45 24.92
C HIS A 55 -15.18 23.43 25.83
N LYS A 56 -15.15 22.15 25.54
CA LYS A 56 -15.66 21.03 26.38
C LYS A 56 -17.04 21.26 27.02
N THR A 57 -17.97 21.84 26.26
CA THR A 57 -19.28 22.21 26.80
C THR A 57 -20.35 21.16 26.53
N ILE A 58 -20.82 21.11 25.31
CA ILE A 58 -21.81 20.15 24.82
C ILE A 58 -21.17 19.36 23.69
N TRP A 59 -21.38 18.04 23.69
CA TRP A 59 -20.89 17.19 22.61
C TRP A 59 -21.56 17.56 21.29
N ASP A 60 -20.78 18.04 20.33
CA ASP A 60 -21.23 18.51 19.02
C ASP A 60 -20.35 18.00 17.86
N VAL A 61 -19.58 16.95 18.11
CA VAL A 61 -18.69 16.37 17.07
C VAL A 61 -19.52 15.74 15.97
N PRO A 62 -19.37 16.19 14.70
CA PRO A 62 -20.12 15.65 13.58
C PRO A 62 -19.96 14.13 13.46
N TYR A 63 -21.04 13.43 13.07
CA TYR A 63 -21.09 11.97 12.88
C TYR A 63 -20.87 11.11 14.13
N LEU A 64 -20.48 11.66 15.26
CA LEU A 64 -20.37 10.96 16.53
C LEU A 64 -21.52 11.40 17.46
N THR A 65 -22.51 10.55 17.63
CA THR A 65 -23.74 10.88 18.39
C THR A 65 -23.51 11.01 19.89
N ILE A 66 -22.45 10.44 20.41
CA ILE A 66 -21.99 10.54 21.81
C ILE A 66 -20.46 10.62 21.83
N ASP A 67 -19.89 11.09 22.95
CA ASP A 67 -18.46 10.96 23.20
C ASP A 67 -18.12 9.46 23.42
N PRO A 68 -17.27 8.86 22.60
CA PRO A 68 -16.84 7.48 22.80
C PRO A 68 -16.22 7.25 24.19
N ASN A 69 -15.55 8.25 24.75
CA ASN A 69 -14.92 8.15 26.07
C ASN A 69 -15.94 7.94 27.21
N ASP A 70 -17.17 8.43 27.06
CA ASP A 70 -18.25 8.25 28.06
C ASP A 70 -18.63 6.76 28.27
N ILE A 71 -18.26 5.91 27.32
CA ILE A 71 -18.54 4.48 27.36
C ILE A 71 -17.25 3.64 27.32
N GLY A 72 -16.09 4.23 27.65
CA GLY A 72 -14.80 3.55 27.66
C GLY A 72 -14.33 3.08 26.29
N ARG A 73 -14.78 3.77 25.22
CA ARG A 73 -14.35 3.55 23.83
C ARG A 73 -13.51 4.73 23.36
N GLU A 74 -12.85 4.54 22.27
CA GLU A 74 -12.11 5.60 21.57
C GLU A 74 -12.64 5.73 20.15
N TYR A 75 -12.63 6.95 19.63
CA TYR A 75 -12.78 7.14 18.19
C TYR A 75 -11.56 6.51 17.51
N ARG A 76 -11.81 5.52 16.69
CA ARG A 76 -10.78 4.92 15.84
C ARG A 76 -11.09 5.28 14.41
N GLU A 77 -10.14 5.89 13.74
CA GLU A 77 -10.15 5.97 12.30
C GLU A 77 -9.95 4.56 11.74
N VAL A 78 -11.01 3.75 11.74
CA VAL A 78 -10.99 2.51 10.98
C VAL A 78 -11.36 2.86 9.57
N ILE A 79 -10.36 3.17 8.78
CA ILE A 79 -10.54 3.42 7.36
C ILE A 79 -10.71 2.05 6.71
N ARG A 80 -11.93 1.74 6.29
CA ARG A 80 -12.21 0.59 5.42
C ARG A 80 -12.44 1.10 4.00
N VAL A 81 -11.86 0.42 3.05
CA VAL A 81 -12.08 0.71 1.64
C VAL A 81 -13.30 -0.07 1.18
N ASN A 82 -14.27 0.65 0.64
CA ASN A 82 -15.41 0.10 -0.10
C ASN A 82 -15.30 0.53 -1.58
N SER A 83 -16.17 0.01 -2.43
CA SER A 83 -16.22 0.30 -3.86
C SER A 83 -16.39 1.78 -4.21
N GLN A 84 -16.83 2.60 -3.27
CA GLN A 84 -16.99 4.05 -3.41
C GLN A 84 -15.83 4.85 -2.80
N SER A 85 -14.84 4.17 -2.22
CA SER A 85 -13.65 4.82 -1.70
C SER A 85 -12.85 5.36 -2.87
N GLY A 86 -12.81 6.67 -3.02
CA GLY A 86 -12.04 7.29 -4.09
C GLY A 86 -10.55 6.97 -3.97
N LYS A 87 -9.80 7.14 -5.08
CA LYS A 87 -8.33 6.94 -5.14
C LYS A 87 -7.55 7.58 -3.99
N GLY A 88 -8.03 8.67 -3.41
CA GLY A 88 -7.44 9.32 -2.25
C GLY A 88 -7.61 8.50 -0.95
N GLY A 89 -8.72 7.80 -0.77
CA GLY A 89 -8.96 6.96 0.40
C GLY A 89 -8.06 5.73 0.43
N VAL A 90 -7.86 5.10 -0.72
CA VAL A 90 -6.95 3.94 -0.89
C VAL A 90 -5.49 4.34 -0.57
N ALA A 91 -5.01 5.47 -1.13
CA ALA A 91 -3.66 5.95 -0.90
C ALA A 91 -3.43 6.38 0.55
N TYR A 92 -4.40 7.10 1.12
CA TYR A 92 -4.34 7.54 2.52
C TYR A 92 -4.26 6.37 3.49
N LEU A 93 -5.00 5.29 3.25
CA LEU A 93 -4.97 4.11 4.12
C LEU A 93 -3.61 3.41 4.10
N LEU A 94 -3.00 3.25 2.92
CA LEU A 94 -1.65 2.70 2.80
C LEU A 94 -0.61 3.58 3.49
N GLU A 95 -0.74 4.90 3.39
CA GLU A 95 0.15 5.85 4.04
C GLU A 95 -0.02 5.85 5.56
N SER A 96 -1.25 5.98 6.06
CA SER A 96 -1.53 6.13 7.49
C SER A 96 -1.27 4.87 8.31
N GLU A 97 -1.59 3.67 7.78
CA GLU A 97 -1.41 2.41 8.51
C GLU A 97 -0.04 1.76 8.28
N PHE A 98 0.58 1.98 7.12
CA PHE A 98 1.80 1.25 6.72
C PHE A 98 2.95 2.17 6.32
N GLY A 99 2.76 3.50 6.33
CA GLY A 99 3.78 4.44 5.88
C GLY A 99 4.11 4.34 4.39
N ILE A 100 3.18 3.84 3.56
CA ILE A 100 3.39 3.65 2.12
C ILE A 100 2.84 4.86 1.37
N GLU A 101 3.73 5.78 0.99
CA GLU A 101 3.39 6.99 0.23
C GLU A 101 3.45 6.71 -1.28
N LEU A 102 2.31 6.38 -1.87
CA LEU A 102 2.24 6.14 -3.31
C LEU A 102 2.47 7.42 -4.13
N PRO A 103 3.26 7.37 -5.23
CA PRO A 103 3.32 8.46 -6.21
C PRO A 103 1.93 8.82 -6.74
N LYS A 104 1.64 10.12 -6.97
CA LYS A 104 0.30 10.59 -7.36
C LYS A 104 -0.29 9.89 -8.59
N ASP A 105 0.55 9.60 -9.57
CA ASP A 105 0.09 8.90 -10.79
C ASP A 105 -0.11 7.40 -10.54
N MET A 106 0.65 6.79 -9.63
CA MET A 106 0.42 5.43 -9.18
C MET A 106 -0.89 5.30 -8.37
N GLN A 107 -1.25 6.32 -7.57
CA GLN A 107 -2.56 6.37 -6.90
C GLN A 107 -3.72 6.32 -7.89
N ARG A 108 -3.56 6.98 -9.07
CA ARG A 108 -4.56 6.97 -10.14
C ARG A 108 -4.67 5.61 -10.82
N GLU A 109 -3.58 4.86 -10.88
CA GLU A 109 -3.55 3.49 -11.42
C GLU A 109 -4.10 2.48 -10.42
N PHE A 110 -3.64 2.52 -9.17
CA PHE A 110 -4.01 1.53 -8.16
C PHE A 110 -5.45 1.69 -7.63
N GLY A 111 -5.97 2.92 -7.53
CA GLY A 111 -7.31 3.17 -7.04
C GLY A 111 -8.41 2.36 -7.77
N PRO A 112 -8.52 2.42 -9.09
CA PRO A 112 -9.44 1.57 -9.86
C PRO A 112 -9.22 0.08 -9.65
N ILE A 113 -7.97 -0.39 -9.65
CA ILE A 113 -7.64 -1.82 -9.45
C ILE A 113 -8.14 -2.29 -8.08
N ALA A 114 -7.87 -1.52 -7.02
CA ALA A 114 -8.34 -1.84 -5.68
C ALA A 114 -9.88 -1.86 -5.62
N ASN A 115 -10.56 -0.89 -6.24
CA ASN A 115 -12.01 -0.84 -6.26
C ASN A 115 -12.62 -2.04 -7.00
N ASP A 116 -12.09 -2.42 -8.17
CA ASP A 116 -12.56 -3.58 -8.93
C ASP A 116 -12.43 -4.88 -8.11
N ILE A 117 -11.33 -5.04 -7.35
CA ILE A 117 -11.15 -6.19 -6.46
C ILE A 117 -12.18 -6.15 -5.32
N VAL A 118 -12.36 -4.99 -4.67
CA VAL A 118 -13.33 -4.81 -3.58
C VAL A 118 -14.75 -5.09 -4.06
N ASP A 119 -15.12 -4.61 -5.24
CA ASP A 119 -16.42 -4.87 -5.87
C ASP A 119 -16.63 -6.37 -6.11
N SER A 120 -15.61 -7.06 -6.61
CA SER A 120 -15.67 -8.50 -6.83
C SER A 120 -15.84 -9.30 -5.53
N LEU A 121 -15.30 -8.81 -4.42
CA LEU A 121 -15.45 -9.41 -3.09
C LEU A 121 -16.83 -9.15 -2.47
N GLY A 122 -17.55 -8.12 -2.91
CA GLY A 122 -18.87 -7.73 -2.39
C GLY A 122 -18.88 -7.31 -0.92
N ARG A 123 -17.71 -6.92 -0.37
CA ARG A 123 -17.55 -6.49 1.03
C ARG A 123 -16.48 -5.43 1.18
N GLU A 124 -16.50 -4.73 2.28
CA GLU A 124 -15.42 -3.83 2.70
C GLU A 124 -14.13 -4.60 2.99
N VAL A 125 -12.98 -3.96 2.76
CA VAL A 125 -11.66 -4.52 3.04
C VAL A 125 -10.91 -3.67 4.06
N SER A 126 -10.11 -4.34 4.87
CA SER A 126 -9.21 -3.72 5.85
C SER A 126 -7.95 -3.14 5.16
N GLY A 127 -7.22 -2.28 5.86
CA GLY A 127 -5.92 -1.79 5.39
C GLY A 127 -4.91 -2.91 5.12
N ALA A 128 -4.91 -3.96 5.95
CA ALA A 128 -4.06 -5.12 5.74
C ALA A 128 -4.38 -5.88 4.44
N GLU A 129 -5.66 -6.07 4.13
CA GLU A 129 -6.09 -6.67 2.85
C GLU A 129 -5.75 -5.76 1.67
N LEU A 130 -5.92 -4.45 1.82
CA LEU A 130 -5.52 -3.48 0.79
C LEU A 130 -4.01 -3.51 0.53
N LYS A 131 -3.21 -3.60 1.59
CA LYS A 131 -1.76 -3.80 1.47
C LYS A 131 -1.43 -5.09 0.71
N GLN A 132 -2.10 -6.20 1.01
CA GLN A 132 -1.93 -7.45 0.27
C GLN A 132 -2.28 -7.32 -1.22
N MET A 133 -3.37 -6.59 -1.55
CA MET A 133 -3.72 -6.30 -2.94
C MET A 133 -2.61 -5.52 -3.65
N PHE A 134 -2.07 -4.49 -2.98
CA PHE A 134 -0.94 -3.72 -3.49
C PHE A 134 0.31 -4.60 -3.70
N TRP A 135 0.66 -5.45 -2.72
CA TRP A 135 1.79 -6.38 -2.82
C TRP A 135 1.65 -7.32 -4.00
N LYS A 136 0.49 -7.95 -4.12
CA LYS A 136 0.18 -8.88 -5.22
C LYS A 136 0.20 -8.20 -6.58
N GLU A 137 -0.26 -6.95 -6.66
CA GLU A 137 -0.32 -6.23 -7.93
C GLU A 137 1.03 -5.68 -8.38
N TYR A 138 1.85 -5.17 -7.45
CA TYR A 138 3.05 -4.41 -7.81
C TYR A 138 4.38 -5.01 -7.33
N ILE A 139 4.40 -5.93 -6.37
CA ILE A 139 5.63 -6.46 -5.79
C ILE A 139 5.83 -7.93 -6.15
N GLU A 140 4.81 -8.76 -5.97
CA GLU A 140 4.85 -10.20 -6.26
C GLU A 140 4.63 -10.48 -7.75
N ARG A 141 5.50 -9.90 -8.60
CA ARG A 141 5.41 -10.00 -10.07
C ARG A 141 6.68 -10.63 -10.65
N ASP A 142 6.83 -11.94 -10.44
CA ASP A 142 8.02 -12.72 -10.79
C ASP A 142 7.87 -13.52 -12.09
N THR A 143 6.90 -13.16 -12.94
CA THR A 143 6.69 -13.82 -14.25
C THR A 143 6.41 -12.79 -15.31
N PRO A 144 6.99 -12.94 -16.52
CA PRO A 144 7.87 -14.03 -16.98
C PRO A 144 9.33 -13.93 -16.51
N PHE A 145 9.75 -12.82 -15.85
CA PHE A 145 11.11 -12.59 -15.38
C PHE A 145 11.15 -12.60 -13.86
N ALA A 146 11.99 -13.46 -13.25
CA ALA A 146 12.30 -13.42 -11.83
C ALA A 146 13.79 -13.16 -11.61
N LEU A 147 14.14 -12.29 -10.66
CA LEU A 147 15.52 -12.00 -10.30
C LEU A 147 16.09 -13.14 -9.45
N HIS A 148 17.18 -13.75 -9.90
CA HIS A 148 17.93 -14.72 -9.10
C HIS A 148 19.18 -14.07 -8.47
N HIS A 149 19.99 -13.36 -9.28
CA HIS A 149 21.17 -12.65 -8.80
C HIS A 149 21.34 -11.33 -9.55
N PHE A 150 21.82 -10.29 -8.84
CA PHE A 150 22.13 -8.98 -9.39
C PHE A 150 23.49 -8.52 -8.92
N HIS A 151 24.29 -8.02 -9.85
CA HIS A 151 25.55 -7.33 -9.58
C HIS A 151 25.78 -6.24 -10.62
N ALA A 152 26.22 -5.06 -10.19
CA ALA A 152 26.59 -3.97 -11.09
C ALA A 152 27.88 -3.31 -10.62
N ASP A 153 28.81 -3.12 -11.55
CA ASP A 153 30.09 -2.44 -11.35
C ASP A 153 30.11 -1.14 -12.14
N GLY A 154 30.58 -0.05 -11.53
CA GLY A 154 30.76 1.25 -12.20
C GLY A 154 32.25 1.59 -12.41
N VAL A 155 32.64 1.88 -13.65
CA VAL A 155 34.00 2.38 -13.99
C VAL A 155 33.83 3.55 -14.94
N ASP A 156 34.46 4.67 -14.62
CA ASP A 156 34.47 5.90 -15.45
C ASP A 156 33.08 6.39 -15.91
N GLY A 157 32.07 6.27 -14.98
CA GLY A 157 30.71 6.71 -15.26
C GLY A 157 29.87 5.72 -16.08
N VAL A 158 30.43 4.56 -16.43
CA VAL A 158 29.70 3.47 -17.09
C VAL A 158 29.51 2.32 -16.10
N PHE A 159 28.26 1.95 -15.86
CA PHE A 159 27.90 0.78 -15.08
C PHE A 159 27.70 -0.42 -16.00
N THR A 160 28.24 -1.56 -15.57
CA THR A 160 28.00 -2.86 -16.21
C THR A 160 27.24 -3.74 -15.24
N CYS A 161 26.03 -4.13 -15.63
CA CYS A 161 25.22 -5.10 -14.92
C CYS A 161 25.54 -6.51 -15.39
N ARG A 162 25.71 -7.44 -14.43
CA ARG A 162 25.79 -8.89 -14.66
C ARG A 162 24.80 -9.54 -13.71
N SER A 163 23.72 -10.04 -14.26
CA SER A 163 22.61 -10.61 -13.46
C SER A 163 22.25 -12.00 -13.95
N SER A 164 21.64 -12.80 -13.10
CA SER A 164 20.92 -14.00 -13.54
C SER A 164 19.44 -13.85 -13.27
N LEU A 165 18.65 -14.19 -14.27
CA LEU A 165 17.20 -14.15 -14.24
C LEU A 165 16.65 -15.55 -14.51
N VAL A 166 15.50 -15.85 -13.91
CA VAL A 166 14.67 -16.96 -14.36
C VAL A 166 13.69 -16.40 -15.38
N VAL A 167 13.81 -16.85 -16.64
CA VAL A 167 12.95 -16.42 -17.76
C VAL A 167 12.11 -17.61 -18.17
N ASN A 168 10.79 -17.53 -17.97
CA ASN A 168 9.88 -18.65 -18.25
C ASN A 168 10.32 -19.98 -17.60
N GLY A 169 10.80 -19.93 -16.36
CA GLY A 169 11.25 -21.09 -15.57
C GLY A 169 12.66 -21.59 -15.89
N LYS A 170 13.43 -20.91 -16.74
CA LYS A 170 14.82 -21.27 -17.06
C LYS A 170 15.77 -20.16 -16.62
N GLU A 171 16.83 -20.54 -15.91
CA GLU A 171 17.87 -19.59 -15.51
C GLU A 171 18.67 -19.13 -16.75
N ARG A 172 18.93 -17.81 -16.79
CA ARG A 172 19.68 -17.16 -17.85
C ARG A 172 20.52 -16.03 -17.29
N GLY A 173 21.82 -16.03 -17.59
CA GLY A 173 22.71 -14.89 -17.35
C GLY A 173 22.42 -13.79 -18.35
N VAL A 174 22.36 -12.54 -17.88
CA VAL A 174 22.14 -11.35 -18.68
C VAL A 174 23.14 -10.26 -18.35
N THR A 175 23.54 -9.48 -19.35
CA THR A 175 24.51 -8.39 -19.19
C THR A 175 23.99 -7.14 -19.91
N GLY A 176 24.18 -5.99 -19.28
CA GLY A 176 23.82 -4.70 -19.88
C GLY A 176 24.71 -3.57 -19.37
N LYS A 177 24.62 -2.41 -20.03
CA LYS A 177 25.40 -1.23 -19.69
C LYS A 177 24.53 0.01 -19.57
N GLY A 178 24.94 0.95 -18.70
CA GLY A 178 24.19 2.18 -18.51
C GLY A 178 24.98 3.22 -17.71
N ASN A 179 24.40 4.37 -17.47
CA ASN A 179 24.97 5.43 -16.65
C ASN A 179 24.70 5.23 -15.13
N GLY A 180 24.08 4.13 -14.75
CA GLY A 180 23.82 3.71 -13.38
C GLY A 180 23.27 2.30 -13.34
N PRO A 181 23.13 1.69 -12.13
CA PRO A 181 22.67 0.31 -11.97
C PRO A 181 21.33 0.02 -12.61
N ILE A 182 20.35 0.92 -12.42
CA ILE A 182 18.98 0.80 -12.99
C ILE A 182 19.05 0.81 -14.51
N ALA A 183 19.80 1.75 -15.11
CA ALA A 183 19.94 1.85 -16.56
C ALA A 183 20.66 0.64 -17.15
N ALA A 184 21.70 0.15 -16.48
CA ALA A 184 22.45 -1.04 -16.91
C ALA A 184 21.57 -2.31 -16.84
N PHE A 185 20.71 -2.42 -15.81
CA PHE A 185 19.78 -3.53 -15.71
C PHE A 185 18.64 -3.45 -16.76
N ALA A 186 18.12 -2.26 -17.02
CA ALA A 186 17.14 -2.05 -18.07
C ALA A 186 17.68 -2.44 -19.45
N ASP A 187 18.91 -2.06 -19.75
CA ASP A 187 19.61 -2.47 -20.96
C ASP A 187 19.78 -4.01 -21.04
N ALA A 188 20.18 -4.66 -19.94
CA ALA A 188 20.27 -6.12 -19.88
C ALA A 188 18.93 -6.82 -20.14
N LEU A 189 17.83 -6.27 -19.62
CA LEU A 189 16.49 -6.81 -19.87
C LEU A 189 16.09 -6.72 -21.36
N ILE A 190 16.35 -5.58 -21.98
CA ILE A 190 15.98 -5.32 -23.38
C ILE A 190 16.87 -6.11 -24.33
N THR A 191 18.18 -6.00 -24.18
CA THR A 191 19.15 -6.50 -25.18
C THR A 191 19.44 -7.98 -25.03
N ASP A 192 19.41 -8.49 -23.81
CA ASP A 192 19.89 -9.85 -23.52
C ASP A 192 18.78 -10.77 -22.98
N ALA A 193 17.87 -10.29 -22.10
CA ALA A 193 16.77 -11.11 -21.60
C ALA A 193 15.59 -11.23 -22.59
N GLY A 194 15.49 -10.34 -23.58
CA GLY A 194 14.42 -10.34 -24.59
C GLY A 194 13.13 -9.66 -24.10
N ALA A 195 13.22 -8.76 -23.13
CA ALA A 195 12.11 -7.91 -22.75
C ALA A 195 11.76 -6.93 -23.89
N PRO A 196 10.49 -6.53 -24.04
CA PRO A 196 10.12 -5.46 -24.95
C PRO A 196 10.86 -4.17 -24.60
N SER A 197 11.14 -3.32 -25.59
CA SER A 197 11.78 -2.01 -25.35
C SER A 197 10.90 -1.12 -24.47
N PHE A 198 11.51 -0.50 -23.48
CA PHE A 198 10.89 0.44 -22.55
C PHE A 198 11.88 1.53 -22.12
N GLU A 199 11.37 2.60 -21.56
CA GLU A 199 12.12 3.70 -20.97
C GLU A 199 11.66 3.90 -19.52
N VAL A 200 12.60 4.07 -18.58
CA VAL A 200 12.30 4.46 -17.20
C VAL A 200 12.00 5.96 -17.16
N THR A 201 10.78 6.31 -16.76
CA THR A 201 10.30 7.71 -16.75
C THR A 201 10.28 8.33 -15.38
N THR A 202 10.05 7.54 -14.34
CA THR A 202 9.95 8.01 -12.96
C THR A 202 10.58 7.01 -12.01
N TYR A 203 11.30 7.54 -11.02
CA TYR A 203 11.87 6.78 -9.91
C TYR A 203 11.58 7.50 -8.59
N ARG A 204 11.11 6.77 -7.61
CA ARG A 204 10.95 7.21 -6.21
C ARG A 204 11.25 6.06 -5.28
N GLU A 205 11.73 6.40 -4.10
CA GLU A 205 11.99 5.44 -3.02
C GLU A 205 11.60 6.02 -1.68
N GLN A 206 11.34 5.13 -0.73
CA GLN A 206 11.07 5.46 0.67
C GLN A 206 11.52 4.31 1.57
N SER A 207 11.78 4.62 2.84
CA SER A 207 11.99 3.60 3.87
C SER A 207 10.65 3.17 4.47
N LEU A 208 10.45 1.87 4.67
CA LEU A 208 9.27 1.32 5.36
C LEU A 208 9.40 1.28 6.88
N SER A 209 10.63 1.44 7.39
CA SER A 209 10.92 1.44 8.83
C SER A 209 12.18 2.25 9.10
N SER A 210 12.56 2.41 10.36
CA SER A 210 13.81 3.06 10.77
C SER A 210 14.86 2.04 11.21
N GLY A 211 16.15 2.38 11.05
CA GLY A 211 17.28 1.54 11.45
C GLY A 211 18.05 0.97 10.27
N THR A 212 19.15 0.28 10.55
CA THR A 212 20.08 -0.28 9.53
C THR A 212 19.48 -1.44 8.73
N GLU A 213 18.48 -2.12 9.29
CA GLU A 213 17.76 -3.22 8.66
C GLU A 213 16.42 -2.76 8.04
N ALA A 214 16.24 -1.45 7.89
CA ALA A 214 15.03 -0.89 7.30
C ALA A 214 14.88 -1.33 5.85
N ALA A 215 13.71 -1.90 5.52
CA ALA A 215 13.39 -2.22 4.13
C ALA A 215 13.10 -0.93 3.35
N ALA A 216 13.71 -0.81 2.19
CA ALA A 216 13.37 0.20 1.19
C ALA A 216 12.20 -0.29 0.32
N LEU A 217 11.35 0.63 -0.08
CA LEU A 217 10.30 0.43 -1.08
C LEU A 217 10.57 1.39 -2.23
N ALA A 218 10.88 0.84 -3.40
CA ALA A 218 11.11 1.59 -4.62
C ALA A 218 9.89 1.53 -5.54
N PHE A 219 9.61 2.63 -6.22
CA PHE A 219 8.58 2.76 -7.24
C PHE A 219 9.22 3.20 -8.56
N ILE A 220 8.97 2.47 -9.61
CA ILE A 220 9.46 2.79 -10.94
C ILE A 220 8.31 2.81 -11.93
N GLN A 221 8.28 3.85 -12.75
CA GLN A 221 7.38 3.93 -13.89
C GLN A 221 8.18 3.72 -15.18
N ILE A 222 7.70 2.84 -16.02
CA ILE A 222 8.24 2.65 -17.36
C ILE A 222 7.24 3.12 -18.41
N LYS A 223 7.78 3.57 -19.54
CA LYS A 223 7.03 3.85 -20.76
C LYS A 223 7.35 2.77 -21.79
N THR A 224 6.36 2.01 -22.21
CA THR A 224 6.52 0.98 -23.23
C THR A 224 6.71 1.58 -24.63
N ALA A 225 7.16 0.79 -25.59
CA ALA A 225 7.26 1.19 -26.99
C ALA A 225 5.92 1.68 -27.59
N THR A 226 4.80 1.24 -27.06
CA THR A 226 3.45 1.69 -27.43
C THR A 226 3.01 2.98 -26.76
N GLY A 227 3.87 3.55 -25.88
CA GLY A 227 3.60 4.77 -25.12
C GLY A 227 2.80 4.56 -23.83
N LYS A 228 2.44 3.31 -23.46
CA LYS A 228 1.74 3.02 -22.20
C LYS A 228 2.67 3.22 -21.01
N LEU A 229 2.19 3.94 -19.99
CA LEU A 229 2.90 4.11 -18.71
C LEU A 229 2.47 3.00 -17.76
N ILE A 230 3.43 2.37 -17.11
CA ILE A 230 3.19 1.23 -16.20
C ILE A 230 4.08 1.39 -14.98
N TRP A 231 3.48 1.27 -13.80
CA TRP A 231 4.17 1.27 -12.53
C TRP A 231 4.58 -0.15 -12.11
N GLY A 232 5.73 -0.24 -11.45
CA GLY A 232 6.17 -1.39 -10.68
C GLY A 232 6.70 -0.94 -9.33
N ALA A 233 6.70 -1.84 -8.36
CA ALA A 233 7.29 -1.62 -7.06
C ALA A 233 8.17 -2.79 -6.66
N GLY A 234 9.16 -2.53 -5.80
CA GLY A 234 10.07 -3.54 -5.28
C GLY A 234 10.50 -3.21 -3.87
N THR A 235 10.69 -4.22 -3.04
CA THR A 235 11.14 -4.05 -1.66
C THR A 235 12.34 -4.94 -1.36
N ASP A 236 13.29 -4.38 -0.64
CA ASP A 236 14.49 -5.07 -0.15
C ASP A 236 15.14 -4.24 0.97
N THR A 237 15.98 -4.86 1.80
CA THR A 237 16.86 -4.14 2.73
C THR A 237 17.99 -3.41 2.01
N ASN A 238 18.36 -3.86 0.80
CA ASN A 238 19.25 -3.16 -0.11
C ASN A 238 18.44 -2.29 -1.06
N ILE A 239 18.64 -0.98 -1.02
CA ILE A 239 17.94 0.02 -1.83
C ILE A 239 18.11 -0.20 -3.34
N GLU A 240 19.28 -0.64 -3.76
CA GLU A 240 19.56 -0.95 -5.16
C GLU A 240 18.73 -2.15 -5.62
N LEU A 241 18.68 -3.22 -4.82
CA LEU A 241 17.86 -4.41 -5.11
C LEU A 241 16.37 -4.08 -5.10
N ALA A 242 15.90 -3.22 -4.20
CA ALA A 242 14.51 -2.74 -4.22
C ALA A 242 14.18 -2.07 -5.56
N SER A 243 15.09 -1.24 -6.06
CA SER A 243 14.93 -0.54 -7.35
C SER A 243 14.96 -1.49 -8.54
N ILE A 244 15.86 -2.47 -8.54
CA ILE A 244 15.95 -3.50 -9.60
C ILE A 244 14.67 -4.37 -9.64
N LYS A 245 14.16 -4.76 -8.47
CA LYS A 245 12.87 -5.48 -8.35
C LYS A 245 11.70 -4.64 -8.86
N ALA A 246 11.71 -3.32 -8.61
CA ALA A 246 10.67 -2.42 -9.12
C ALA A 246 10.67 -2.31 -10.64
N VAL A 247 11.86 -2.25 -11.30
CA VAL A 247 11.98 -2.32 -12.77
C VAL A 247 11.40 -3.64 -13.28
N LEU A 248 11.79 -4.74 -12.67
CA LEU A 248 11.37 -6.08 -13.09
C LEU A 248 9.85 -6.23 -12.97
N SER A 249 9.27 -5.78 -11.86
CA SER A 249 7.83 -5.74 -11.67
C SER A 249 7.12 -4.93 -12.75
N ALA A 250 7.60 -3.72 -13.06
CA ALA A 250 7.01 -2.88 -14.11
C ALA A 250 7.04 -3.57 -15.48
N VAL A 251 8.17 -4.22 -15.83
CA VAL A 251 8.32 -4.97 -17.08
C VAL A 251 7.37 -6.17 -17.11
N ASN A 252 7.29 -6.94 -16.04
CA ASN A 252 6.39 -8.10 -15.95
C ASN A 252 4.92 -7.69 -16.07
N ARG A 253 4.52 -6.54 -15.52
CA ARG A 253 3.17 -5.99 -15.64
C ARG A 253 2.89 -5.42 -17.05
N ALA A 254 3.92 -5.16 -17.84
CA ALA A 254 3.81 -4.67 -19.21
C ALA A 254 3.56 -5.78 -20.22
N MET A 255 3.80 -7.02 -19.85
CA MET A 255 3.68 -8.20 -20.70
C MET A 255 2.34 -8.90 -20.52
#